data_887d7af5c2cb216129fafc9954967f39
#
_entry.id   887d7af5c2cb216129fafc9954967f39
#
_cell.length_a   1.000
_cell.length_b   1.000
_cell.length_c   1.000
_cell.angle_alpha   90.00
_cell.angle_beta   90.00
_cell.angle_gamma   90.00
#
_symmetry.space_group_name_H-M   'P 1'
#
loop_
_entity.id
_entity.type
_entity.pdbx_description
1 polymer ?
#
loop_
_entity_poly.entity_id
_entity_poly.type
_entity_poly.pdbx_seq_one_letter_code
_entity_poly.pdbx_strand_id
1 'polypeptide(L)'
;LSEISLAKNNLIGVEEFRVLYESDKTMTKVANIYESYEKEKAKKYLLDFDDLLLETYFLLNNNDAVREKYAGRYHHILIDEFQDTNPVQLEIIKLIVDADNNNDKSYWIAGDDWQSIYSFAGASVNNILNFQSTFSSSTLFILNINYRSTPQILKACQNLISHNVRKIEKTLKTDNPGGDEVIVLESSSEEGEALCLVNEINDLVGQRGYQYKDIAVLYRANFQSRVVEETFAQMKIPYYIENGLNFYQRSEVRYILDYLRLILNPDSEEGDEALRSILNVPNRYISRKFVQELAEFSNKTNVHLYEGLKSMPVDLPYIRKNVKDF
;
A
#
# COMPACT_ATOMS: atom_id res chain seq x y z
N LEU A 1 -12.23 -5.28 -3.70
CA LEU A 1 -10.97 -5.91 -4.17
C LEU A 1 -10.16 -6.49 -3.03
N SER A 2 -10.06 -5.83 -1.88
CA SER A 2 -9.31 -6.35 -0.71
C SER A 2 -9.76 -7.74 -0.26
N GLU A 3 -11.07 -7.99 -0.19
CA GLU A 3 -11.62 -9.30 0.18
C GLU A 3 -11.28 -10.38 -0.85
N ILE A 4 -11.24 -10.03 -2.14
CA ILE A 4 -10.85 -10.96 -3.21
C ILE A 4 -9.36 -11.28 -3.10
N SER A 5 -8.52 -10.27 -2.91
CA SER A 5 -7.08 -10.45 -2.69
C SER A 5 -6.81 -11.31 -1.45
N LEU A 6 -7.50 -11.05 -0.35
CA LEU A 6 -7.39 -11.84 0.88
C LEU A 6 -7.80 -13.30 0.64
N ALA A 7 -8.89 -13.55 -0.08
CA ALA A 7 -9.33 -14.89 -0.45
C ALA A 7 -8.25 -15.62 -1.27
N LYS A 8 -7.73 -15.00 -2.31
CA LYS A 8 -6.65 -15.55 -3.14
C LYS A 8 -5.40 -15.89 -2.32
N ASN A 9 -4.97 -14.97 -1.46
CA ASN A 9 -3.81 -15.16 -0.58
C ASN A 9 -4.00 -16.27 0.46
N ASN A 10 -5.24 -16.70 0.68
CA ASN A 10 -5.60 -17.86 1.51
C ASN A 10 -5.97 -19.10 0.70
N LEU A 11 -5.70 -19.15 -0.60
CA LEU A 11 -6.05 -20.27 -1.49
C LEU A 11 -7.56 -20.51 -1.62
N ILE A 12 -8.39 -19.52 -1.33
CA ILE A 12 -9.84 -19.62 -1.36
C ILE A 12 -10.34 -19.18 -2.74
N GLY A 13 -10.84 -20.15 -3.52
CA GLY A 13 -11.47 -19.90 -4.81
C GLY A 13 -12.90 -19.35 -4.68
N VAL A 14 -13.49 -18.95 -5.81
CA VAL A 14 -14.84 -18.35 -5.86
C VAL A 14 -15.89 -19.25 -5.19
N GLU A 15 -15.90 -20.56 -5.51
CA GLU A 15 -16.90 -21.50 -4.98
C GLU A 15 -16.72 -21.72 -3.47
N GLU A 16 -15.49 -21.86 -3.02
CA GLU A 16 -15.19 -22.02 -1.60
C GLU A 16 -15.54 -20.75 -0.82
N PHE A 17 -15.23 -19.56 -1.37
CA PHE A 17 -15.62 -18.28 -0.79
C PHE A 17 -17.14 -18.18 -0.63
N ARG A 18 -17.90 -18.64 -1.63
CA ARG A 18 -19.36 -18.64 -1.61
C ARG A 18 -19.91 -19.52 -0.50
N VAL A 19 -19.31 -20.69 -0.28
CA VAL A 19 -19.70 -21.63 0.79
C VAL A 19 -19.36 -21.06 2.17
N LEU A 20 -18.16 -20.53 2.34
CA LEU A 20 -17.69 -19.96 3.61
C LEU A 20 -18.57 -18.81 4.11
N TYR A 21 -19.11 -18.02 3.19
CA TYR A 21 -19.88 -16.82 3.51
C TYR A 21 -21.35 -16.90 3.08
N GLU A 22 -21.93 -18.09 2.98
CA GLU A 22 -23.30 -18.32 2.51
C GLU A 22 -24.34 -17.52 3.32
N SER A 23 -24.15 -17.38 4.61
CA SER A 23 -25.06 -16.65 5.50
C SER A 23 -24.87 -15.14 5.53
N ASP A 24 -23.77 -14.63 4.97
CA ASP A 24 -23.47 -13.19 4.94
C ASP A 24 -23.91 -12.56 3.61
N LYS A 25 -24.96 -11.73 3.65
CA LYS A 25 -25.50 -11.04 2.47
C LYS A 25 -24.49 -10.11 1.78
N THR A 26 -23.56 -9.53 2.53
CA THR A 26 -22.54 -8.63 1.98
C THR A 26 -21.48 -9.44 1.27
N MET A 27 -20.98 -10.49 1.92
CA MET A 27 -19.98 -11.39 1.34
C MET A 27 -20.51 -12.20 0.16
N THR A 28 -21.82 -12.53 0.13
CA THR A 28 -22.48 -13.11 -1.06
C THR A 28 -22.38 -12.17 -2.27
N LYS A 29 -22.52 -10.83 -2.08
CA LYS A 29 -22.30 -9.87 -3.16
C LYS A 29 -20.82 -9.82 -3.59
N VAL A 30 -19.91 -9.89 -2.62
CA VAL A 30 -18.47 -9.97 -2.91
C VAL A 30 -18.16 -11.23 -3.73
N ALA A 31 -18.74 -12.39 -3.39
CA ALA A 31 -18.60 -13.63 -4.17
C ALA A 31 -19.02 -13.47 -5.64
N ASN A 32 -20.16 -12.78 -5.89
CA ASN A 32 -20.62 -12.50 -7.25
C ASN A 32 -19.68 -11.55 -8.02
N ILE A 33 -19.11 -10.56 -7.31
CA ILE A 33 -18.10 -9.66 -7.89
C ILE A 33 -16.81 -10.44 -8.17
N TYR A 34 -16.38 -11.31 -7.28
CA TYR A 34 -15.21 -12.16 -7.44
C TYR A 34 -15.34 -13.04 -8.69
N GLU A 35 -16.47 -13.73 -8.83
CA GLU A 35 -16.76 -14.55 -10.02
C GLU A 35 -16.71 -13.71 -11.32
N SER A 36 -17.34 -12.55 -11.32
CA SER A 36 -17.35 -11.66 -12.48
C SER A 36 -15.97 -11.12 -12.81
N TYR A 37 -15.19 -10.79 -11.79
CA TYR A 37 -13.81 -10.32 -11.90
C TYR A 37 -12.91 -11.38 -12.55
N GLU A 38 -12.97 -12.62 -12.06
CA GLU A 38 -12.19 -13.74 -12.62
C GLU A 38 -12.59 -14.03 -14.09
N LYS A 39 -13.90 -14.03 -14.40
CA LYS A 39 -14.38 -14.22 -15.77
C LYS A 39 -13.88 -13.12 -16.73
N GLU A 40 -13.89 -11.86 -16.30
CA GLU A 40 -13.39 -10.76 -17.15
C GLU A 40 -11.87 -10.78 -17.32
N LYS A 41 -11.11 -11.16 -16.30
CA LYS A 41 -9.67 -11.38 -16.42
C LYS A 41 -9.34 -12.49 -17.42
N ALA A 42 -9.98 -13.65 -17.26
CA ALA A 42 -9.80 -14.79 -18.14
C ALA A 42 -10.14 -14.44 -19.60
N LYS A 43 -11.23 -13.73 -19.83
CA LYS A 43 -11.64 -13.27 -21.18
C LYS A 43 -10.62 -12.32 -21.82
N LYS A 44 -9.93 -11.53 -21.01
CA LYS A 44 -8.92 -10.57 -21.48
C LYS A 44 -7.51 -11.10 -21.44
N TYR A 45 -7.29 -12.34 -20.98
CA TYR A 45 -5.97 -12.95 -20.77
C TYR A 45 -5.08 -12.11 -19.84
N LEU A 46 -5.67 -11.58 -18.76
CA LEU A 46 -4.96 -10.76 -17.77
C LEU A 46 -4.76 -11.55 -16.48
N LEU A 47 -3.66 -11.23 -15.80
CA LEU A 47 -3.34 -11.69 -14.44
C LEU A 47 -3.21 -10.46 -13.54
N ASP A 48 -3.66 -10.58 -12.29
CA ASP A 48 -3.33 -9.64 -11.24
C ASP A 48 -2.11 -10.14 -10.42
N PHE A 49 -1.65 -9.36 -9.45
CA PHE A 49 -0.48 -9.74 -8.65
C PHE A 49 -0.74 -10.98 -7.78
N ASP A 50 -1.97 -11.17 -7.30
CA ASP A 50 -2.33 -12.35 -6.51
C ASP A 50 -2.34 -13.62 -7.39
N ASP A 51 -2.73 -13.48 -8.67
CA ASP A 51 -2.66 -14.59 -9.63
C ASP A 51 -1.23 -15.07 -9.85
N LEU A 52 -0.23 -14.19 -9.80
CA LEU A 52 1.16 -14.61 -9.97
C LEU A 52 1.58 -15.63 -8.91
N LEU A 53 1.08 -15.46 -7.69
CA LEU A 53 1.30 -16.42 -6.61
C LEU A 53 0.44 -17.67 -6.80
N LEU A 54 -0.86 -17.51 -7.02
CA LEU A 54 -1.79 -18.63 -7.18
C LEU A 54 -1.44 -19.54 -8.35
N GLU A 55 -1.17 -18.98 -9.52
CA GLU A 55 -0.82 -19.75 -10.71
C GLU A 55 0.55 -20.43 -10.54
N THR A 56 1.49 -19.79 -9.83
CA THR A 56 2.75 -20.44 -9.45
C THR A 56 2.49 -21.64 -8.53
N TYR A 57 1.63 -21.48 -7.52
CA TYR A 57 1.24 -22.59 -6.65
C TYR A 57 0.60 -23.72 -7.44
N PHE A 58 -0.41 -23.44 -8.27
CA PHE A 58 -1.08 -24.46 -9.07
C PHE A 58 -0.16 -25.14 -10.06
N LEU A 59 0.74 -24.39 -10.70
CA LEU A 59 1.75 -24.94 -11.61
C LEU A 59 2.68 -25.92 -10.91
N LEU A 60 3.19 -25.55 -9.74
CA LEU A 60 4.07 -26.42 -8.95
C LEU A 60 3.33 -27.61 -8.34
N ASN A 61 2.10 -27.41 -7.89
CA ASN A 61 1.31 -28.47 -7.28
C ASN A 61 0.85 -29.54 -8.30
N ASN A 62 0.48 -29.10 -9.51
CA ASN A 62 -0.12 -29.98 -10.52
C ASN A 62 0.88 -30.51 -11.55
N ASN A 63 2.15 -30.09 -11.51
CA ASN A 63 3.16 -30.48 -12.48
C ASN A 63 4.48 -30.89 -11.81
N ASP A 64 4.64 -32.19 -11.62
CA ASP A 64 5.80 -32.78 -10.95
C ASP A 64 7.12 -32.38 -11.64
N ALA A 65 7.16 -32.41 -12.98
CA ALA A 65 8.38 -32.09 -13.73
C ALA A 65 8.82 -30.62 -13.53
N VAL A 66 7.85 -29.71 -13.42
CA VAL A 66 8.15 -28.30 -13.13
C VAL A 66 8.59 -28.16 -11.67
N ARG A 67 7.89 -28.80 -10.74
CA ARG A 67 8.22 -28.79 -9.31
C ARG A 67 9.62 -29.35 -9.07
N GLU A 68 9.97 -30.51 -9.60
CA GLU A 68 11.29 -31.13 -9.49
C GLU A 68 12.40 -30.24 -10.09
N LYS A 69 12.14 -29.64 -11.26
CA LYS A 69 13.08 -28.69 -11.88
C LYS A 69 13.44 -27.52 -10.98
N TYR A 70 12.45 -26.89 -10.35
CA TYR A 70 12.70 -25.74 -9.48
C TYR A 70 13.22 -26.17 -8.10
N ALA A 71 12.72 -27.27 -7.56
CA ALA A 71 13.21 -27.86 -6.34
C ALA A 71 14.70 -28.27 -6.49
N GLY A 72 15.09 -28.94 -7.55
CA GLY A 72 16.48 -29.32 -7.80
C GLY A 72 17.44 -28.17 -8.10
N ARG A 73 16.91 -26.96 -8.37
CA ARG A 73 17.73 -25.79 -8.70
C ARG A 73 18.37 -25.13 -7.46
N TYR A 74 17.70 -25.21 -6.32
CA TYR A 74 18.11 -24.47 -5.11
C TYR A 74 18.46 -25.45 -3.99
N HIS A 75 19.70 -25.41 -3.52
CA HIS A 75 20.17 -26.19 -2.37
C HIS A 75 19.96 -25.44 -1.04
N HIS A 76 19.95 -24.11 -1.09
CA HIS A 76 19.77 -23.26 0.08
C HIS A 76 18.62 -22.29 -0.18
N ILE A 77 17.64 -22.29 0.71
CA ILE A 77 16.49 -21.37 0.66
C ILE A 77 16.51 -20.58 1.96
N LEU A 78 16.68 -19.28 1.83
CA LEU A 78 16.69 -18.34 2.95
C LEU A 78 15.58 -17.31 2.74
N ILE A 79 14.71 -17.16 3.74
CA ILE A 79 13.57 -16.22 3.67
C ILE A 79 13.68 -15.28 4.84
N ASP A 80 13.72 -14.00 4.53
CA ASP A 80 13.67 -12.91 5.51
C ASP A 80 12.23 -12.41 5.70
N GLU A 81 11.99 -11.72 6.82
CA GLU A 81 10.67 -11.17 7.20
C GLU A 81 9.54 -12.21 7.10
N PHE A 82 9.82 -13.44 7.54
CA PHE A 82 8.91 -14.58 7.35
C PHE A 82 7.53 -14.38 8.01
N GLN A 83 7.41 -13.55 9.05
CA GLN A 83 6.15 -13.20 9.69
C GLN A 83 5.17 -12.49 8.74
N ASP A 84 5.67 -11.92 7.64
CA ASP A 84 4.87 -11.19 6.65
C ASP A 84 4.47 -12.06 5.45
N THR A 85 4.78 -13.35 5.48
CA THR A 85 4.37 -14.30 4.44
C THR A 85 2.88 -14.62 4.53
N ASN A 86 2.24 -14.76 3.37
CA ASN A 86 0.87 -15.25 3.27
C ASN A 86 0.81 -16.79 3.09
N PRO A 87 -0.37 -17.42 3.25
CA PRO A 87 -0.53 -18.86 3.10
C PRO A 87 -0.10 -19.42 1.73
N VAL A 88 -0.39 -18.71 0.63
CA VAL A 88 0.03 -19.15 -0.71
C VAL A 88 1.55 -19.22 -0.83
N GLN A 89 2.26 -18.19 -0.32
CA GLN A 89 3.72 -18.19 -0.31
C GLN A 89 4.28 -19.35 0.50
N LEU A 90 3.68 -19.65 1.67
CA LEU A 90 4.10 -20.79 2.47
C LEU A 90 3.92 -22.11 1.73
N GLU A 91 2.78 -22.30 1.04
CA GLU A 91 2.53 -23.54 0.27
C GLU A 91 3.50 -23.68 -0.92
N ILE A 92 3.80 -22.59 -1.63
CA ILE A 92 4.84 -22.60 -2.68
C ILE A 92 6.19 -23.03 -2.12
N ILE A 93 6.56 -22.51 -0.94
CA ILE A 93 7.83 -22.86 -0.29
C ILE A 93 7.84 -24.35 0.07
N LYS A 94 6.78 -24.88 0.67
CA LYS A 94 6.66 -26.31 0.99
C LYS A 94 6.86 -27.19 -0.26
N LEU A 95 6.18 -26.85 -1.37
CA LEU A 95 6.31 -27.59 -2.63
C LEU A 95 7.76 -27.61 -3.18
N ILE A 96 8.53 -26.55 -2.95
CA ILE A 96 9.92 -26.47 -3.38
C ILE A 96 10.85 -27.21 -2.40
N VAL A 97 10.58 -27.12 -1.10
CA VAL A 97 11.42 -27.73 -0.06
C VAL A 97 11.22 -29.23 -0.02
N ASP A 98 9.96 -29.70 -0.05
CA ASP A 98 9.59 -31.12 0.16
C ASP A 98 9.80 -31.98 -1.09
N ALA A 99 9.94 -31.39 -2.27
CA ALA A 99 10.05 -32.13 -3.53
C ALA A 99 11.38 -32.87 -3.72
N ASP A 100 12.37 -32.68 -2.86
CA ASP A 100 13.67 -33.31 -2.97
C ASP A 100 13.86 -34.37 -1.88
N ASN A 101 13.86 -35.63 -2.30
CA ASN A 101 14.12 -36.77 -1.42
C ASN A 101 15.58 -36.91 -0.95
N ASN A 102 16.48 -36.00 -1.35
CA ASN A 102 17.93 -36.15 -1.17
C ASN A 102 18.51 -35.49 0.11
N ASN A 103 17.74 -34.96 1.03
CA ASN A 103 18.20 -34.36 2.30
C ASN A 103 19.36 -33.30 2.20
N ASP A 104 19.71 -32.87 1.00
CA ASP A 104 20.84 -31.94 0.78
C ASP A 104 20.42 -30.47 0.81
N LYS A 105 19.14 -30.21 1.11
CA LYS A 105 18.64 -28.82 1.16
C LYS A 105 18.72 -28.26 2.56
N SER A 106 19.14 -27.01 2.63
CA SER A 106 18.96 -26.21 3.85
C SER A 106 17.89 -25.15 3.66
N TYR A 107 16.99 -25.08 4.61
CA TYR A 107 15.90 -24.12 4.65
C TYR A 107 16.00 -23.27 5.92
N TRP A 108 16.11 -21.97 5.75
CA TRP A 108 16.26 -21.01 6.82
C TRP A 108 15.20 -19.93 6.71
N ILE A 109 14.62 -19.58 7.82
CA ILE A 109 13.77 -18.40 7.93
C ILE A 109 14.36 -17.44 8.96
N ALA A 110 14.27 -16.15 8.69
CA ALA A 110 14.47 -15.09 9.66
C ALA A 110 13.16 -14.30 9.75
N GLY A 111 12.80 -13.85 10.95
CA GLY A 111 11.60 -13.07 11.16
C GLY A 111 11.38 -12.74 12.62
N ASP A 112 10.46 -11.84 12.87
CA ASP A 112 10.07 -11.39 14.19
C ASP A 112 8.54 -11.36 14.30
N ASP A 113 7.98 -12.30 15.02
CA ASP A 113 6.54 -12.41 15.25
C ASP A 113 5.93 -11.17 15.92
N TRP A 114 6.76 -10.38 16.65
CA TRP A 114 6.34 -9.13 17.28
C TRP A 114 6.19 -7.99 16.27
N GLN A 115 6.78 -8.13 15.05
CA GLN A 115 6.73 -7.15 13.97
C GLN A 115 5.72 -7.49 12.88
N SER A 116 4.88 -8.52 13.07
CA SER A 116 3.84 -8.89 12.09
C SER A 116 2.73 -7.83 12.05
N ILE A 117 2.78 -6.93 11.08
CA ILE A 117 1.85 -5.81 10.91
C ILE A 117 1.12 -5.81 9.57
N TYR A 118 1.35 -6.81 8.71
CA TYR A 118 0.77 -6.91 7.36
C TYR A 118 -0.40 -7.91 7.24
N SER A 119 -1.09 -8.21 8.34
CA SER A 119 -2.26 -9.10 8.31
C SER A 119 -3.38 -8.60 7.38
N PHE A 120 -3.54 -7.28 7.25
CA PHE A 120 -4.49 -6.66 6.31
C PHE A 120 -4.14 -6.91 4.84
N ALA A 121 -2.89 -7.25 4.53
CA ALA A 121 -2.42 -7.64 3.20
C ALA A 121 -2.34 -9.17 3.01
N GLY A 122 -2.91 -9.95 3.94
CA GLY A 122 -2.96 -11.41 3.87
C GLY A 122 -1.81 -12.13 4.57
N ALA A 123 -0.86 -11.41 5.19
CA ALA A 123 0.19 -12.05 5.99
C ALA A 123 -0.39 -12.79 7.19
N SER A 124 0.22 -13.92 7.55
CA SER A 124 -0.19 -14.74 8.67
C SER A 124 0.97 -14.99 9.64
N VAL A 125 0.88 -14.38 10.81
CA VAL A 125 1.84 -14.63 11.89
C VAL A 125 1.88 -16.11 12.29
N ASN A 126 0.82 -16.87 12.02
CA ASN A 126 0.78 -18.31 12.27
C ASN A 126 1.86 -19.08 11.49
N ASN A 127 2.31 -18.55 10.34
CA ASN A 127 3.35 -19.19 9.54
C ASN A 127 4.65 -19.30 10.34
N ILE A 128 5.06 -18.23 11.02
CA ILE A 128 6.27 -18.23 11.87
C ILE A 128 6.02 -18.94 13.21
N LEU A 129 4.87 -18.72 13.86
CA LEU A 129 4.55 -19.35 15.14
C LEU A 129 4.45 -20.86 15.06
N ASN A 130 3.95 -21.39 13.94
CA ASN A 130 3.77 -22.83 13.72
C ASN A 130 4.93 -23.45 12.90
N PHE A 131 6.00 -22.73 12.64
CA PHE A 131 7.09 -23.20 11.78
C PHE A 131 7.66 -24.56 12.23
N GLN A 132 7.95 -24.71 13.53
CA GLN A 132 8.50 -25.97 14.07
C GLN A 132 7.49 -27.14 14.00
N SER A 133 6.19 -26.89 14.02
CA SER A 133 5.19 -27.94 13.82
C SER A 133 5.04 -28.33 12.35
N THR A 134 5.27 -27.37 11.44
CA THR A 134 5.25 -27.62 9.99
C THR A 134 6.53 -28.32 9.53
N PHE A 135 7.69 -27.93 10.07
CA PHE A 135 9.01 -28.48 9.75
C PHE A 135 9.62 -29.07 11.04
N SER A 136 9.23 -30.29 11.38
CA SER A 136 9.49 -30.92 12.68
C SER A 136 10.98 -31.12 13.05
N SER A 137 11.88 -31.10 12.05
CA SER A 137 13.34 -31.20 12.27
C SER A 137 14.02 -29.85 12.43
N SER A 138 13.24 -28.74 12.44
CA SER A 138 13.82 -27.42 12.54
C SER A 138 14.32 -27.06 13.93
N THR A 139 15.36 -26.24 14.00
CA THR A 139 15.91 -25.69 15.24
C THR A 139 15.66 -24.19 15.31
N LEU A 140 15.13 -23.73 16.43
CA LEU A 140 14.88 -22.33 16.70
C LEU A 140 16.12 -21.66 17.33
N PHE A 141 16.58 -20.58 16.73
CA PHE A 141 17.59 -19.68 17.29
C PHE A 141 16.95 -18.33 17.60
N ILE A 142 17.16 -17.80 18.79
CA ILE A 142 16.65 -16.50 19.20
C ILE A 142 17.80 -15.49 19.23
N LEU A 143 17.72 -14.46 18.37
CA LEU A 143 18.61 -13.31 18.38
C LEU A 143 18.03 -12.25 19.30
N ASN A 144 18.52 -12.17 20.52
CA ASN A 144 17.94 -11.35 21.58
C ASN A 144 18.69 -10.04 21.85
N ILE A 145 19.76 -9.76 21.12
CA ILE A 145 20.50 -8.49 21.26
C ILE A 145 20.02 -7.52 20.18
N ASN A 146 19.47 -6.39 20.63
CA ASN A 146 19.04 -5.30 19.77
C ASN A 146 20.10 -4.22 19.72
N TYR A 147 20.60 -3.91 18.53
CA TYR A 147 21.63 -2.91 18.27
C TYR A 147 21.07 -1.55 17.81
N ARG A 148 19.74 -1.45 17.65
CA ARG A 148 19.06 -0.26 17.08
C ARG A 148 18.57 0.68 18.15
N SER A 149 17.88 0.14 19.15
CA SER A 149 17.07 0.93 20.09
C SER A 149 17.71 1.07 21.45
N THR A 150 17.34 2.13 22.18
CA THR A 150 17.73 2.35 23.58
C THR A 150 16.98 1.40 24.51
N PRO A 151 17.47 1.20 25.75
CA PRO A 151 16.77 0.39 26.75
C PRO A 151 15.34 0.86 27.04
N GLN A 152 15.08 2.18 27.04
CA GLN A 152 13.77 2.77 27.28
C GLN A 152 12.78 2.37 26.20
N ILE A 153 13.17 2.45 24.93
CA ILE A 153 12.33 2.02 23.80
C ILE A 153 12.04 0.53 23.88
N LEU A 154 13.07 -0.30 24.14
CA LEU A 154 12.86 -1.75 24.27
C LEU A 154 11.92 -2.11 25.40
N LYS A 155 12.04 -1.44 26.54
CA LYS A 155 11.15 -1.66 27.70
C LYS A 155 9.69 -1.32 27.34
N ALA A 156 9.46 -0.20 26.66
CA ALA A 156 8.13 0.19 26.21
C ALA A 156 7.53 -0.84 25.21
N CYS A 157 8.33 -1.29 24.24
CA CYS A 157 7.91 -2.31 23.26
C CYS A 157 7.62 -3.66 23.94
N GLN A 158 8.46 -4.11 24.88
CA GLN A 158 8.25 -5.35 25.62
C GLN A 158 6.99 -5.28 26.50
N ASN A 159 6.73 -4.15 27.13
CA ASN A 159 5.50 -3.95 27.89
C ASN A 159 4.26 -4.04 26.97
N LEU A 160 4.29 -3.38 25.81
CA LEU A 160 3.19 -3.42 24.86
C LEU A 160 2.92 -4.85 24.37
N ILE A 161 3.97 -5.55 23.91
CA ILE A 161 3.82 -6.89 23.34
C ILE A 161 3.49 -7.96 24.41
N SER A 162 3.71 -7.67 25.68
CA SER A 162 3.35 -8.60 26.78
C SER A 162 1.87 -8.93 26.78
N HIS A 163 1.01 -8.05 26.28
CA HIS A 163 -0.43 -8.25 26.17
C HIS A 163 -0.83 -9.25 25.06
N ASN A 164 0.07 -9.56 24.13
CA ASN A 164 -0.21 -10.55 23.09
C ASN A 164 -0.17 -11.96 23.68
N VAL A 165 -1.27 -12.70 23.50
CA VAL A 165 -1.42 -14.07 24.02
C VAL A 165 -0.58 -15.07 23.22
N ARG A 166 -0.51 -14.89 21.90
CA ARG A 166 0.24 -15.78 21.00
C ARG A 166 1.48 -15.07 20.48
N LYS A 167 2.64 -15.51 20.95
CA LYS A 167 3.94 -14.99 20.57
C LYS A 167 5.04 -15.99 20.92
N ILE A 168 6.21 -15.84 20.30
CA ILE A 168 7.43 -16.52 20.71
C ILE A 168 7.99 -15.76 21.92
N GLU A 169 8.13 -16.45 23.04
CA GLU A 169 8.69 -15.85 24.26
C GLU A 169 10.18 -15.55 24.07
N LYS A 170 10.53 -14.27 24.16
CA LYS A 170 11.90 -13.78 24.06
C LYS A 170 12.08 -12.53 24.91
N THR A 171 13.29 -12.30 25.38
CA THR A 171 13.63 -11.09 26.12
C THR A 171 14.72 -10.36 25.35
N LEU A 172 14.37 -9.21 24.77
CA LEU A 172 15.32 -8.39 24.04
C LEU A 172 16.19 -7.61 25.02
N LYS A 173 17.48 -7.52 24.70
CA LYS A 173 18.49 -6.75 25.42
C LYS A 173 19.19 -5.81 24.47
N THR A 174 19.82 -4.78 25.01
CA THR A 174 20.68 -3.87 24.23
C THR A 174 21.85 -3.42 25.05
N ASP A 175 22.98 -3.27 24.40
CA ASP A 175 24.18 -2.65 24.97
C ASP A 175 24.27 -1.15 24.58
N ASN A 176 23.27 -0.63 23.90
CA ASN A 176 23.19 0.79 23.56
C ASN A 176 23.06 1.63 24.85
N PRO A 177 23.61 2.86 24.86
CA PRO A 177 23.46 3.77 25.97
C PRO A 177 21.99 4.10 26.24
N GLY A 178 21.66 4.49 27.47
CA GLY A 178 20.35 4.99 27.82
C GLY A 178 20.03 6.24 27.01
N GLY A 179 18.74 6.36 26.61
CA GLY A 179 18.22 7.50 25.89
C GLY A 179 17.06 8.17 26.65
N ASP A 180 16.34 9.02 25.96
CA ASP A 180 15.16 9.68 26.52
C ASP A 180 14.04 8.69 26.82
N GLU A 181 13.18 9.04 27.77
CA GLU A 181 11.96 8.28 28.06
C GLU A 181 10.97 8.35 26.90
N VAL A 182 10.17 7.30 26.73
CA VAL A 182 9.06 7.31 25.77
C VAL A 182 7.94 8.17 26.33
N ILE A 183 7.58 9.22 25.60
CA ILE A 183 6.57 10.19 25.98
C ILE A 183 5.25 9.87 25.29
N VAL A 184 4.13 9.97 26.00
CA VAL A 184 2.78 9.90 25.45
C VAL A 184 2.18 11.29 25.49
N LEU A 185 1.81 11.81 24.33
CA LEU A 185 1.14 13.09 24.17
C LEU A 185 -0.33 12.83 23.84
N GLU A 186 -1.23 13.47 24.54
CA GLU A 186 -2.67 13.40 24.28
C GLU A 186 -3.17 14.74 23.74
N SER A 187 -4.04 14.69 22.75
CA SER A 187 -4.69 15.86 22.20
C SER A 187 -6.18 15.60 22.01
N SER A 188 -6.99 16.66 22.08
CA SER A 188 -8.44 16.59 21.90
C SER A 188 -8.87 16.71 20.42
N SER A 189 -7.95 17.03 19.51
CA SER A 189 -8.24 17.18 18.08
C SER A 189 -7.03 16.84 17.23
N GLU A 190 -7.26 16.55 15.93
CA GLU A 190 -6.21 16.25 14.94
C GLU A 190 -5.27 17.45 14.76
N GLU A 191 -5.80 18.68 14.78
CA GLU A 191 -5.01 19.91 14.69
C GLU A 191 -4.13 20.11 15.93
N GLY A 192 -4.67 19.79 17.11
CA GLY A 192 -3.91 19.83 18.36
C GLY A 192 -2.79 18.81 18.37
N GLU A 193 -3.02 17.59 17.85
CA GLU A 193 -1.98 16.56 17.67
C GLU A 193 -0.87 17.05 16.74
N ALA A 194 -1.22 17.63 15.59
CA ALA A 194 -0.25 18.16 14.64
C ALA A 194 0.56 19.34 15.24
N LEU A 195 -0.05 20.20 16.04
CA LEU A 195 0.66 21.28 16.75
C LEU A 195 1.61 20.73 17.83
N CYS A 196 1.23 19.68 18.55
CA CYS A 196 2.13 19.01 19.49
C CYS A 196 3.37 18.47 18.75
N LEU A 197 3.21 17.83 17.59
CA LEU A 197 4.32 17.36 16.77
C LEU A 197 5.23 18.53 16.36
N VAL A 198 4.68 19.65 15.90
CA VAL A 198 5.47 20.85 15.54
C VAL A 198 6.29 21.36 16.71
N ASN A 199 5.69 21.43 17.91
CA ASN A 199 6.39 21.89 19.09
C ASN A 199 7.55 20.98 19.48
N GLU A 200 7.33 19.66 19.47
CA GLU A 200 8.40 18.68 19.73
C GLU A 200 9.52 18.75 18.69
N ILE A 201 9.16 18.86 17.40
CA ILE A 201 10.16 18.99 16.33
C ILE A 201 11.00 20.25 16.51
N ASN A 202 10.34 21.37 16.83
CA ASN A 202 11.05 22.64 17.06
C ASN A 202 11.98 22.57 18.28
N ASP A 203 11.59 21.88 19.35
CA ASP A 203 12.44 21.65 20.52
C ASP A 203 13.64 20.77 20.16
N LEU A 204 13.40 19.67 19.47
CA LEU A 204 14.46 18.74 19.05
C LEU A 204 15.48 19.43 18.13
N VAL A 205 15.02 20.20 17.15
CA VAL A 205 15.91 20.87 16.20
C VAL A 205 16.55 22.12 16.80
N GLY A 206 15.76 22.94 17.53
CA GLY A 206 16.24 24.23 18.04
C GLY A 206 17.08 24.13 19.29
N GLN A 207 16.81 23.19 20.19
CA GLN A 207 17.47 23.11 21.49
C GLN A 207 18.37 21.87 21.65
N ARG A 208 18.00 20.74 21.02
CA ARG A 208 18.70 19.47 21.22
C ARG A 208 19.66 19.12 20.09
N GLY A 209 19.73 19.94 19.01
CA GLY A 209 20.70 19.80 17.93
C GLY A 209 20.38 18.70 16.91
N TYR A 210 19.17 18.15 16.90
CA TYR A 210 18.73 17.23 15.85
C TYR A 210 18.52 17.97 14.52
N GLN A 211 18.54 17.23 13.44
CA GLN A 211 18.19 17.74 12.11
C GLN A 211 16.82 17.17 11.72
N TYR A 212 16.06 17.87 10.86
CA TYR A 212 14.76 17.39 10.40
C TYR A 212 14.82 15.96 9.80
N LYS A 213 15.93 15.61 9.13
CA LYS A 213 16.14 14.26 8.57
C LYS A 213 16.28 13.15 9.63
N ASP A 214 16.53 13.50 10.88
CA ASP A 214 16.71 12.55 11.99
C ASP A 214 15.35 12.23 12.65
N ILE A 215 14.26 12.87 12.20
CA ILE A 215 12.92 12.77 12.78
C ILE A 215 11.99 12.09 11.79
N ALA A 216 11.26 11.08 12.26
CA ALA A 216 10.21 10.42 11.48
C ALA A 216 8.86 10.53 12.20
N VAL A 217 7.82 10.84 11.45
CA VAL A 217 6.42 10.80 11.92
C VAL A 217 5.72 9.62 11.27
N LEU A 218 5.25 8.68 12.09
CA LEU A 218 4.57 7.47 11.64
C LEU A 218 3.07 7.57 11.97
N TYR A 219 2.24 7.16 11.04
CA TYR A 219 0.78 7.13 11.20
C TYR A 219 0.22 5.80 10.66
N ARG A 220 -0.96 5.41 11.17
CA ARG A 220 -1.58 4.12 10.82
C ARG A 220 -2.26 4.14 9.46
N ALA A 221 -2.87 5.25 9.08
CA ALA A 221 -3.65 5.38 7.85
C ALA A 221 -3.31 6.66 7.10
N ASN A 222 -3.26 6.57 5.77
CA ASN A 222 -2.83 7.67 4.89
C ASN A 222 -3.66 8.96 5.05
N PHE A 223 -4.91 8.88 5.49
CA PHE A 223 -5.73 10.08 5.68
C PHE A 223 -5.25 10.93 6.88
N GLN A 224 -4.58 10.32 7.86
CA GLN A 224 -4.05 11.01 9.03
C GLN A 224 -2.93 11.99 8.67
N SER A 225 -2.20 11.74 7.57
CA SER A 225 -1.12 12.64 7.14
C SER A 225 -1.62 14.03 6.77
N ARG A 226 -2.88 14.18 6.33
CA ARG A 226 -3.40 15.45 5.80
C ARG A 226 -3.24 16.62 6.76
N VAL A 227 -3.73 16.48 7.98
CA VAL A 227 -3.70 17.58 8.98
C VAL A 227 -2.25 17.88 9.38
N VAL A 228 -1.42 16.84 9.49
CA VAL A 228 0.02 16.97 9.78
C VAL A 228 0.71 17.74 8.65
N GLU A 229 0.47 17.37 7.38
CA GLU A 229 1.04 18.05 6.21
C GLU A 229 0.62 19.52 6.12
N GLU A 230 -0.69 19.80 6.31
CA GLU A 230 -1.22 21.16 6.32
C GLU A 230 -0.56 22.01 7.42
N THR A 231 -0.43 21.47 8.63
CA THR A 231 0.20 22.15 9.75
C THR A 231 1.69 22.38 9.53
N PHE A 232 2.40 21.36 9.01
CA PHE A 232 3.84 21.49 8.68
C PHE A 232 4.07 22.55 7.60
N ALA A 233 3.23 22.58 6.56
CA ALA A 233 3.29 23.60 5.52
C ALA A 233 3.06 25.03 6.07
N GLN A 234 2.04 25.21 6.93
CA GLN A 234 1.76 26.49 7.57
C GLN A 234 2.90 26.95 8.48
N MET A 235 3.48 26.04 9.24
CA MET A 235 4.56 26.31 10.19
C MET A 235 5.96 26.24 9.54
N LYS A 236 6.03 26.03 8.22
CA LYS A 236 7.28 25.93 7.42
C LYS A 236 8.24 24.85 7.91
N ILE A 237 7.71 23.74 8.43
CA ILE A 237 8.50 22.55 8.76
C ILE A 237 8.77 21.81 7.44
N PRO A 238 10.02 21.57 7.04
CA PRO A 238 10.33 20.79 5.85
C PRO A 238 10.02 19.31 6.10
N TYR A 239 9.32 18.65 5.18
CA TYR A 239 8.98 17.24 5.28
C TYR A 239 9.05 16.53 3.94
N TYR A 240 9.17 15.21 3.99
CA TYR A 240 9.09 14.30 2.86
C TYR A 240 8.16 13.14 3.19
N ILE A 241 7.31 12.73 2.26
CA ILE A 241 6.43 11.57 2.42
C ILE A 241 7.01 10.41 1.61
N GLU A 242 7.40 9.37 2.31
CA GLU A 242 7.93 8.17 1.67
C GLU A 242 6.80 7.39 0.99
N ASN A 243 7.00 7.07 -0.30
CA ASN A 243 6.03 6.33 -1.13
C ASN A 243 4.61 6.95 -1.19
N GLY A 244 4.45 8.19 -0.77
CA GLY A 244 3.18 8.91 -0.76
C GLY A 244 3.14 10.04 -1.75
N LEU A 245 2.00 10.20 -2.44
CA LEU A 245 1.65 11.48 -3.05
C LEU A 245 1.09 12.37 -1.93
N ASN A 246 1.62 13.59 -1.83
CA ASN A 246 1.02 14.64 -1.02
C ASN A 246 -0.49 14.69 -1.30
N PHE A 247 -1.32 14.91 -0.28
CA PHE A 247 -2.79 14.92 -0.42
C PHE A 247 -3.24 15.75 -1.63
N TYR A 248 -2.65 16.93 -1.82
CA TYR A 248 -2.99 17.82 -2.94
C TYR A 248 -2.45 17.37 -4.31
N GLN A 249 -1.54 16.40 -4.35
CA GLN A 249 -1.01 15.82 -5.60
C GLN A 249 -1.82 14.60 -6.07
N ARG A 250 -2.74 14.10 -5.24
CA ARG A 250 -3.65 13.01 -5.65
C ARG A 250 -4.52 13.48 -6.80
N SER A 251 -4.67 12.64 -7.81
CA SER A 251 -5.40 12.98 -9.03
C SER A 251 -6.81 13.48 -8.75
N GLU A 252 -7.52 12.83 -7.81
CA GLU A 252 -8.89 13.16 -7.44
C GLU A 252 -9.00 14.57 -6.83
N VAL A 253 -8.08 14.90 -5.94
CA VAL A 253 -8.02 16.21 -5.29
C VAL A 253 -7.63 17.28 -6.29
N ARG A 254 -6.61 17.01 -7.12
CA ARG A 254 -6.15 17.92 -8.16
C ARG A 254 -7.26 18.26 -9.15
N TYR A 255 -8.03 17.27 -9.61
CA TYR A 255 -9.14 17.53 -10.52
C TYR A 255 -10.21 18.45 -9.89
N ILE A 256 -10.55 18.24 -8.63
CA ILE A 256 -11.49 19.12 -7.92
C ILE A 256 -10.93 20.55 -7.83
N LEU A 257 -9.66 20.69 -7.47
CA LEU A 257 -9.00 21.99 -7.42
C LEU A 257 -8.95 22.66 -8.79
N ASP A 258 -8.68 21.90 -9.85
CA ASP A 258 -8.65 22.42 -11.22
C ASP A 258 -10.05 22.86 -11.68
N TYR A 259 -11.13 22.19 -11.29
CA TYR A 259 -12.48 22.69 -11.50
C TYR A 259 -12.71 24.02 -10.79
N LEU A 260 -12.29 24.14 -9.54
CA LEU A 260 -12.43 25.38 -8.76
C LEU A 260 -11.58 26.52 -9.35
N ARG A 261 -10.36 26.24 -9.78
CA ARG A 261 -9.48 27.21 -10.48
C ARG A 261 -10.12 27.73 -11.76
N LEU A 262 -10.66 26.83 -12.57
CA LEU A 262 -11.33 27.19 -13.81
C LEU A 262 -12.58 28.06 -13.55
N ILE A 263 -13.36 27.75 -12.51
CA ILE A 263 -14.54 28.55 -12.14
C ILE A 263 -14.15 29.96 -11.67
N LEU A 264 -13.08 30.06 -10.90
CA LEU A 264 -12.62 31.33 -10.34
C LEU A 264 -11.92 32.21 -11.38
N ASN A 265 -11.10 31.62 -12.24
CA ASN A 265 -10.24 32.34 -13.18
C ASN A 265 -10.22 31.70 -14.58
N PRO A 266 -11.40 31.68 -15.28
CA PRO A 266 -11.51 31.00 -16.60
C PRO A 266 -10.63 31.66 -17.69
N ASP A 267 -10.34 32.95 -17.54
CA ASP A 267 -9.60 33.76 -18.51
C ASP A 267 -8.18 34.03 -18.00
N SER A 268 -7.46 32.99 -17.64
CA SER A 268 -6.08 33.03 -17.14
C SER A 268 -5.27 31.82 -17.62
N GLU A 269 -3.93 31.91 -17.56
CA GLU A 269 -3.05 30.78 -17.82
C GLU A 269 -3.32 29.60 -16.87
N GLU A 270 -3.58 29.89 -15.58
CA GLU A 270 -3.97 28.86 -14.60
C GLU A 270 -5.30 28.18 -14.97
N GLY A 271 -6.25 28.95 -15.49
CA GLY A 271 -7.52 28.42 -16.01
C GLY A 271 -7.32 27.54 -17.23
N ASP A 272 -6.42 27.89 -18.12
CA ASP A 272 -6.08 27.11 -19.31
C ASP A 272 -5.41 25.77 -18.91
N GLU A 273 -4.49 25.76 -17.95
CA GLU A 273 -3.90 24.53 -17.40
C GLU A 273 -4.94 23.66 -16.71
N ALA A 274 -5.79 24.26 -15.89
CA ALA A 274 -6.87 23.58 -15.21
C ALA A 274 -7.84 22.94 -16.21
N LEU A 275 -8.25 23.67 -17.25
CA LEU A 275 -9.12 23.14 -18.30
C LEU A 275 -8.50 21.92 -19.00
N ARG A 276 -7.22 21.98 -19.37
CA ARG A 276 -6.51 20.85 -19.99
C ARG A 276 -6.54 19.60 -19.11
N SER A 277 -6.40 19.79 -17.79
CA SER A 277 -6.40 18.71 -16.81
C SER A 277 -7.76 18.02 -16.70
N ILE A 278 -8.85 18.79 -16.70
CA ILE A 278 -10.21 18.29 -16.38
C ILE A 278 -11.14 18.10 -17.58
N LEU A 279 -10.73 18.55 -18.77
CA LEU A 279 -11.61 18.53 -19.96
C LEU A 279 -12.22 17.15 -20.24
N ASN A 280 -11.47 16.08 -19.92
CA ASN A 280 -11.92 14.70 -20.07
C ASN A 280 -12.09 13.96 -18.72
N VAL A 281 -12.31 14.68 -17.65
CA VAL A 281 -12.59 14.15 -16.29
C VAL A 281 -13.89 14.78 -15.78
N PRO A 282 -14.97 14.01 -15.55
CA PRO A 282 -15.15 12.59 -15.91
C PRO A 282 -14.99 12.36 -17.42
N ASN A 283 -14.83 11.10 -17.83
CA ASN A 283 -14.56 10.76 -19.23
C ASN A 283 -15.68 11.26 -20.17
N ARG A 284 -15.34 12.21 -21.03
CA ARG A 284 -16.24 12.83 -22.04
C ARG A 284 -15.90 12.40 -23.45
N TYR A 285 -15.01 11.41 -23.62
CA TYR A 285 -14.57 10.92 -24.93
C TYR A 285 -13.99 12.01 -25.85
N ILE A 286 -13.37 13.03 -25.27
CA ILE A 286 -12.70 14.11 -26.00
C ILE A 286 -11.32 13.62 -26.43
N SER A 287 -11.07 13.65 -27.76
CA SER A 287 -9.80 13.16 -28.31
C SER A 287 -8.64 14.14 -28.06
N ARG A 288 -7.41 13.61 -28.01
CA ARG A 288 -6.20 14.45 -27.94
C ARG A 288 -6.10 15.41 -29.14
N LYS A 289 -6.56 14.99 -30.31
CA LYS A 289 -6.60 15.83 -31.52
C LYS A 289 -7.49 17.05 -31.31
N PHE A 290 -8.67 16.89 -30.74
CA PHE A 290 -9.55 18.02 -30.41
C PHE A 290 -8.92 19.00 -29.43
N VAL A 291 -8.19 18.52 -28.42
CA VAL A 291 -7.48 19.39 -27.47
C VAL A 291 -6.39 20.21 -28.16
N GLN A 292 -5.69 19.64 -29.14
CA GLN A 292 -4.72 20.36 -29.95
C GLN A 292 -5.39 21.41 -30.86
N GLU A 293 -6.46 21.05 -31.54
CA GLU A 293 -7.25 21.98 -32.37
C GLU A 293 -7.81 23.15 -31.56
N LEU A 294 -8.26 22.89 -30.32
CA LEU A 294 -8.71 23.92 -29.38
C LEU A 294 -7.56 24.88 -29.02
N ALA A 295 -6.40 24.34 -28.71
CA ALA A 295 -5.23 25.16 -28.39
C ALA A 295 -4.78 26.02 -29.59
N GLU A 296 -4.80 25.48 -30.82
CA GLU A 296 -4.48 26.22 -32.02
C GLU A 296 -5.52 27.32 -32.30
N PHE A 297 -6.81 27.03 -32.10
CA PHE A 297 -7.88 28.00 -32.25
C PHE A 297 -7.73 29.15 -31.25
N SER A 298 -7.53 28.84 -29.95
CA SER A 298 -7.28 29.83 -28.90
C SER A 298 -6.10 30.74 -29.21
N ASN A 299 -4.98 30.19 -29.66
CA ASN A 299 -3.82 30.95 -30.04
C ASN A 299 -4.08 31.88 -31.27
N LYS A 300 -4.82 31.40 -32.28
CA LYS A 300 -5.14 32.19 -33.47
C LYS A 300 -6.11 33.33 -33.18
N THR A 301 -7.03 33.13 -32.27
CA THR A 301 -8.08 34.11 -31.91
C THR A 301 -7.68 34.97 -30.71
N ASN A 302 -6.53 34.69 -30.09
CA ASN A 302 -6.01 35.35 -28.89
C ASN A 302 -7.02 35.38 -27.74
N VAL A 303 -7.66 34.23 -27.50
CA VAL A 303 -8.60 34.01 -26.38
C VAL A 303 -8.11 32.83 -25.53
N HIS A 304 -8.49 32.80 -24.26
CA HIS A 304 -8.22 31.66 -23.39
C HIS A 304 -8.99 30.40 -23.79
N LEU A 305 -8.50 29.22 -23.35
CA LEU A 305 -9.04 27.93 -23.80
C LEU A 305 -10.53 27.74 -23.50
N TYR A 306 -11.01 28.26 -22.35
CA TYR A 306 -12.43 28.14 -21.99
C TYR A 306 -13.34 28.96 -22.92
N GLU A 307 -12.95 30.16 -23.27
CA GLU A 307 -13.68 30.98 -24.27
C GLU A 307 -13.52 30.39 -25.68
N GLY A 308 -12.34 29.88 -26.00
CA GLY A 308 -12.10 29.10 -27.21
C GLY A 308 -13.02 27.88 -27.31
N LEU A 309 -13.22 27.15 -26.21
CA LEU A 309 -14.10 25.96 -26.15
C LEU A 309 -15.56 26.30 -26.46
N LYS A 310 -16.04 27.49 -26.01
CA LYS A 310 -17.40 27.98 -26.30
C LYS A 310 -17.59 28.43 -27.74
N SER A 311 -16.56 29.03 -28.32
CA SER A 311 -16.66 29.74 -29.61
C SER A 311 -16.16 28.92 -30.81
N MET A 312 -15.32 27.90 -30.57
CA MET A 312 -14.77 27.06 -31.64
C MET A 312 -15.85 26.26 -32.36
N PRO A 313 -15.92 26.31 -33.71
CA PRO A 313 -16.81 25.45 -34.49
C PRO A 313 -16.45 23.96 -34.27
N VAL A 314 -17.40 23.14 -33.86
CA VAL A 314 -17.22 21.70 -33.66
C VAL A 314 -18.05 20.93 -34.65
N ASP A 315 -17.43 20.21 -35.57
CA ASP A 315 -18.10 19.47 -36.65
C ASP A 315 -18.65 18.12 -36.15
N LEU A 316 -18.06 17.53 -35.10
CA LEU A 316 -18.48 16.22 -34.60
C LEU A 316 -19.63 16.34 -33.58
N PRO A 317 -20.83 15.79 -33.89
CA PRO A 317 -22.03 15.98 -33.04
C PRO A 317 -21.85 15.50 -31.60
N TYR A 318 -21.12 14.39 -31.39
CA TYR A 318 -20.89 13.84 -30.05
C TYR A 318 -19.93 14.72 -29.21
N ILE A 319 -18.90 15.30 -29.84
CA ILE A 319 -18.01 16.24 -29.14
C ILE A 319 -18.78 17.51 -28.79
N ARG A 320 -19.59 18.04 -29.73
CA ARG A 320 -20.43 19.22 -29.49
C ARG A 320 -21.35 19.03 -28.28
N LYS A 321 -21.96 17.84 -28.15
CA LYS A 321 -22.79 17.51 -26.99
C LYS A 321 -21.96 17.48 -25.72
N ASN A 322 -20.84 16.73 -25.70
CA ASN A 322 -20.01 16.54 -24.54
C ASN A 322 -19.32 17.83 -24.06
N VAL A 323 -19.03 18.76 -24.97
CA VAL A 323 -18.52 20.11 -24.66
C VAL A 323 -19.61 20.99 -24.05
N LYS A 324 -20.88 20.86 -24.46
CA LYS A 324 -21.99 21.59 -23.85
C LYS A 324 -22.31 21.14 -22.43
N ASP A 325 -21.98 19.89 -22.12
CA ASP A 325 -22.19 19.29 -20.80
C ASP A 325 -21.01 19.60 -19.84
N PHE A 326 -19.97 20.28 -20.34
CA PHE A 326 -18.83 20.76 -19.54
C PHE A 326 -19.08 22.12 -18.91
#